data_ae87200f11a198c22e582a23dc6e5eb1
#
_entry.id   ae87200f11a198c22e582a23dc6e5eb1
#
_cell.length_a   1.000
_cell.length_b   1.000
_cell.length_c   1.000
_cell.angle_alpha   90.00
_cell.angle_beta   90.00
_cell.angle_gamma   90.00
#
_symmetry.space_group_name_H-M   'P 1'
#
loop_
_entity.id
_entity.type
_entity.pdbx_description
1 polymer ?
#
loop_
_entity_poly.entity_id
_entity_poly.type
_entity_poly.pdbx_seq_one_letter_code
_entity_poly.pdbx_strand_id
1 'polypeptide(L)'
;MGLLDKFWFKKKHIRTDQQATDQALEIPEDWNIYICQIDEQPASYFLNLALTQIAPLTSKPILLWLEIQMNHSREDGLSSNEEFDQLIEIEDQITLSLATHPILYAGRLTHNHLRDFYFYCEDGLDVNHIIHQVMQSYPNYNYRFGQKSDPNWSTYFDYMY
;
A
#
# COMPACT_ATOMS: atom_id res chain seq x y z
N MET A 1 50.99 27.69 0.67
CA MET A 1 50.76 26.29 0.39
C MET A 1 50.42 25.63 1.70
N GLY A 2 49.13 25.60 1.95
CA GLY A 2 48.61 25.49 3.29
C GLY A 2 48.51 24.07 3.81
N LEU A 3 48.68 23.98 5.10
CA LEU A 3 48.52 22.80 5.95
C LEU A 3 47.07 22.28 6.08
N LEU A 4 46.17 22.61 5.15
CA LEU A 4 44.77 22.28 5.20
C LEU A 4 44.36 21.07 4.32
N ASP A 5 45.28 20.57 3.47
CA ASP A 5 44.95 19.47 2.55
C ASP A 5 45.19 18.06 3.09
N LYS A 6 45.58 17.92 4.38
CA LYS A 6 45.85 16.61 4.98
C LYS A 6 44.78 16.03 5.86
N PHE A 7 43.67 16.71 6.07
CA PHE A 7 42.60 16.23 6.98
C PHE A 7 41.36 15.65 6.30
N TRP A 8 41.32 15.56 4.96
CA TRP A 8 40.13 15.12 4.24
C TRP A 8 40.11 13.66 3.80
N PHE A 9 41.15 12.89 4.09
CA PHE A 9 41.26 11.49 3.62
C PHE A 9 41.33 10.43 4.73
N LYS A 10 40.75 10.64 5.90
CA LYS A 10 40.67 9.59 6.94
C LYS A 10 39.36 9.65 7.72
N LYS A 11 38.23 9.36 7.04
CA LYS A 11 37.08 8.69 7.64
C LYS A 11 36.40 7.83 6.59
N LYS A 12 37.08 6.79 6.16
CA LYS A 12 36.42 5.60 5.66
C LYS A 12 35.79 4.95 6.88
N HIS A 13 34.52 5.31 7.16
CA HIS A 13 33.72 4.55 8.11
C HIS A 13 33.54 3.16 7.49
N ILE A 14 34.23 2.19 8.05
CA ILE A 14 33.87 0.80 7.89
C ILE A 14 32.49 0.68 8.55
N ARG A 15 31.45 0.72 7.75
CA ARG A 15 30.10 0.33 8.19
C ARG A 15 30.21 -1.16 8.46
N THR A 16 30.16 -1.54 9.72
CA THR A 16 29.95 -2.94 10.10
C THR A 16 28.57 -3.35 9.61
N ASP A 17 28.44 -4.59 9.12
CA ASP A 17 27.20 -5.16 8.57
C ASP A 17 25.96 -5.01 9.48
N GLN A 18 26.14 -4.74 10.77
CA GLN A 18 25.07 -4.45 11.72
C GLN A 18 24.46 -3.04 11.57
N GLN A 19 25.16 -2.08 10.95
CA GLN A 19 24.59 -0.74 10.70
C GLN A 19 23.77 -0.67 9.39
N ALA A 20 23.87 -1.68 8.54
CA ALA A 20 23.10 -1.75 7.30
C ALA A 20 21.65 -2.24 7.53
N THR A 21 21.36 -2.85 8.69
CA THR A 21 20.01 -3.38 9.02
C THR A 21 19.08 -2.35 9.66
N ASP A 22 19.60 -1.21 10.12
CA ASP A 22 18.80 -0.17 10.79
C ASP A 22 18.45 1.04 9.91
N GLN A 23 18.83 1.05 8.65
CA GLN A 23 18.30 2.05 7.72
C GLN A 23 16.88 1.61 7.34
N ALA A 24 15.88 2.34 7.83
CA ALA A 24 14.51 2.19 7.35
C ALA A 24 14.52 2.23 5.82
N LEU A 25 13.93 1.22 5.17
CA LEU A 25 13.78 1.19 3.73
C LEU A 25 12.99 2.43 3.32
N GLU A 26 13.61 3.31 2.55
CA GLU A 26 12.90 4.43 1.94
C GLU A 26 11.97 3.86 0.85
N ILE A 27 10.66 4.02 1.06
CA ILE A 27 9.64 3.56 0.12
C ILE A 27 9.48 4.62 -0.96
N PRO A 28 9.79 4.32 -2.22
CA PRO A 28 9.58 5.27 -3.30
C PRO A 28 8.10 5.48 -3.58
N GLU A 29 7.73 6.68 -4.04
CA GLU A 29 6.34 7.02 -4.35
C GLU A 29 6.20 7.59 -5.75
N ASP A 30 5.29 7.00 -6.54
CA ASP A 30 4.82 7.50 -7.83
C ASP A 30 3.38 6.98 -8.02
N TRP A 31 2.42 7.77 -7.57
CA TRP A 31 1.01 7.39 -7.56
C TRP A 31 0.32 7.77 -8.86
N ASN A 32 -0.30 6.78 -9.51
CA ASN A 32 -1.00 6.97 -10.77
C ASN A 32 -2.37 6.29 -10.78
N ILE A 33 -3.29 6.88 -11.57
CA ILE A 33 -4.64 6.37 -11.79
C ILE A 33 -4.73 5.78 -13.20
N TYR A 34 -5.29 4.59 -13.30
CA TYR A 34 -5.59 3.91 -14.56
C TYR A 34 -7.07 3.55 -14.61
N ILE A 35 -7.66 3.80 -15.76
CA ILE A 35 -9.01 3.32 -16.08
C ILE A 35 -8.88 2.17 -17.06
N CYS A 36 -9.53 1.06 -16.76
CA CYS A 36 -9.53 -0.13 -17.58
C CYS A 36 -10.88 -0.85 -17.52
N GLN A 37 -10.93 -2.08 -18.00
CA GLN A 37 -12.08 -2.97 -17.87
C GLN A 37 -11.63 -4.31 -17.28
N ILE A 38 -12.44 -4.83 -16.35
CA ILE A 38 -12.32 -6.18 -15.82
C ILE A 38 -13.64 -6.88 -16.11
N ASP A 39 -13.60 -8.00 -16.81
CA ASP A 39 -14.81 -8.76 -17.21
C ASP A 39 -15.86 -7.86 -17.89
N GLU A 40 -15.39 -7.00 -18.82
CA GLU A 40 -16.21 -6.02 -19.57
C GLU A 40 -16.84 -4.89 -18.72
N GLN A 41 -16.52 -4.83 -17.41
CA GLN A 41 -16.98 -3.77 -16.52
C GLN A 41 -15.88 -2.73 -16.28
N PRO A 42 -16.23 -1.44 -16.17
CA PRO A 42 -15.26 -0.41 -15.84
C PRO A 42 -14.55 -0.67 -14.51
N ALA A 43 -13.25 -0.39 -14.48
CA ALA A 43 -12.43 -0.48 -13.29
C ALA A 43 -11.46 0.72 -13.22
N SER A 44 -11.11 1.11 -12.01
CA SER A 44 -10.14 2.15 -11.75
C SER A 44 -9.10 1.66 -10.76
N TYR A 45 -7.83 1.65 -11.19
CA TYR A 45 -6.68 1.42 -10.32
C TYR A 45 -6.05 2.73 -9.88
N PHE A 46 -5.64 2.77 -8.62
CA PHE A 46 -4.75 3.78 -8.07
C PHE A 46 -3.56 3.05 -7.45
N LEU A 47 -2.38 3.13 -8.07
CA LEU A 47 -1.22 2.31 -7.75
C LEU A 47 0.01 3.16 -7.51
N ASN A 48 0.83 2.74 -6.55
CA ASN A 48 2.19 3.25 -6.41
C ASN A 48 3.12 2.51 -7.37
N LEU A 49 3.38 3.08 -8.54
CA LEU A 49 4.21 2.49 -9.58
C LEU A 49 5.68 2.39 -9.21
N ALA A 50 6.16 3.27 -8.33
CA ALA A 50 7.55 3.27 -7.90
C ALA A 50 7.93 2.02 -7.11
N LEU A 51 6.95 1.27 -6.59
CA LEU A 51 7.21 -0.02 -5.92
C LEU A 51 7.86 -1.05 -6.85
N THR A 52 7.70 -0.94 -8.17
CA THR A 52 8.42 -1.79 -9.15
C THR A 52 9.93 -1.73 -8.99
N GLN A 53 10.47 -0.65 -8.42
CA GLN A 53 11.91 -0.48 -8.20
C GLN A 53 12.44 -1.35 -7.06
N ILE A 54 11.57 -1.77 -6.14
CA ILE A 54 11.94 -2.52 -4.93
C ILE A 54 11.24 -3.87 -4.81
N ALA A 55 10.12 -4.06 -5.51
CA ALA A 55 9.33 -5.29 -5.46
C ALA A 55 9.97 -6.43 -6.30
N PRO A 56 9.77 -7.69 -5.91
CA PRO A 56 9.16 -8.14 -4.66
C PRO A 56 10.12 -7.99 -3.46
N LEU A 57 9.57 -7.63 -2.30
CA LEU A 57 10.33 -7.58 -1.05
C LEU A 57 10.21 -8.90 -0.30
N THR A 58 11.32 -9.58 -0.08
CA THR A 58 11.35 -10.86 0.67
C THR A 58 10.89 -10.70 2.12
N SER A 59 11.05 -9.51 2.70
CA SER A 59 10.56 -9.17 4.03
C SER A 59 9.05 -8.92 4.11
N LYS A 60 8.35 -8.85 2.97
CA LYS A 60 6.92 -8.57 2.89
C LYS A 60 6.20 -9.54 1.95
N PRO A 61 6.19 -10.85 2.30
CA PRO A 61 5.65 -11.89 1.42
C PRO A 61 4.13 -12.04 1.53
N ILE A 62 3.48 -11.27 2.38
CA ILE A 62 2.04 -11.41 2.64
C ILE A 62 1.28 -10.23 2.05
N LEU A 63 0.31 -10.54 1.20
CA LEU A 63 -0.70 -9.58 0.76
C LEU A 63 -1.81 -9.51 1.82
N LEU A 64 -2.00 -8.32 2.38
CA LEU A 64 -3.19 -7.94 3.15
C LEU A 64 -4.13 -7.20 2.20
N TRP A 65 -5.37 -7.65 2.11
CA TRP A 65 -6.41 -6.97 1.33
C TRP A 65 -7.60 -6.58 2.22
N LEU A 66 -8.20 -5.44 1.92
CA LEU A 66 -9.43 -4.95 2.51
C LEU A 66 -10.39 -4.57 1.39
N GLU A 67 -11.57 -5.15 1.38
CA GLU A 67 -12.66 -4.85 0.44
C GLU A 67 -13.77 -4.11 1.16
N ILE A 68 -14.24 -3.02 0.57
CA ILE A 68 -15.37 -2.23 1.05
C ILE A 68 -16.47 -2.22 -0.01
N GLN A 69 -17.69 -2.56 0.38
CA GLN A 69 -18.85 -2.40 -0.47
C GLN A 69 -19.29 -0.93 -0.47
N MET A 70 -19.30 -0.30 -1.64
CA MET A 70 -19.78 1.07 -1.79
C MET A 70 -21.29 1.15 -1.66
N ASN A 71 -21.78 2.19 -0.98
CA ASN A 71 -23.22 2.38 -0.73
C ASN A 71 -23.93 3.19 -1.83
N HIS A 72 -23.22 4.10 -2.47
CA HIS A 72 -23.74 5.04 -3.46
C HIS A 72 -22.89 5.06 -4.73
N SER A 73 -22.44 3.89 -5.17
CA SER A 73 -21.67 3.73 -6.40
C SER A 73 -22.51 4.08 -7.64
N ARG A 74 -21.83 4.40 -8.73
CA ARG A 74 -22.45 4.60 -10.04
C ARG A 74 -22.99 3.27 -10.59
N GLU A 75 -23.87 3.36 -11.59
CA GLU A 75 -24.40 2.17 -12.27
C GLU A 75 -23.34 1.29 -12.92
N ASP A 76 -22.22 1.91 -13.34
CA ASP A 76 -21.07 1.21 -13.92
C ASP A 76 -20.11 0.60 -12.86
N GLY A 77 -20.48 0.63 -11.59
CA GLY A 77 -19.71 0.04 -10.49
C GLY A 77 -18.53 0.86 -10.00
N LEU A 78 -18.32 2.06 -10.53
CA LEU A 78 -17.32 3.01 -10.03
C LEU A 78 -17.86 3.89 -8.91
N SER A 79 -17.00 4.59 -8.17
CA SER A 79 -17.40 5.51 -7.12
C SER A 79 -18.14 6.74 -7.69
N SER A 80 -19.20 7.13 -7.02
CA SER A 80 -19.91 8.39 -7.33
C SER A 80 -19.22 9.58 -6.66
N ASN A 81 -19.54 10.79 -7.15
CA ASN A 81 -19.07 12.03 -6.49
C ASN A 81 -19.68 12.20 -5.09
N GLU A 82 -20.88 11.66 -4.86
CA GLU A 82 -21.59 11.74 -3.57
C GLU A 82 -20.84 10.99 -2.47
N GLU A 83 -20.23 9.84 -2.79
CA GLU A 83 -19.57 8.95 -1.82
C GLU A 83 -18.04 9.10 -1.80
N PHE A 84 -17.48 9.78 -2.81
CA PHE A 84 -16.04 9.82 -3.04
C PHE A 84 -15.25 10.32 -1.82
N ASP A 85 -15.64 11.42 -1.23
CA ASP A 85 -14.92 12.04 -0.11
C ASP A 85 -14.91 11.12 1.12
N GLN A 86 -16.01 10.41 1.38
CA GLN A 86 -16.08 9.46 2.49
C GLN A 86 -15.20 8.22 2.25
N LEU A 87 -15.16 7.74 1.02
CA LEU A 87 -14.25 6.63 0.66
C LEU A 87 -12.77 7.01 0.77
N ILE A 88 -12.41 8.25 0.47
CA ILE A 88 -11.06 8.78 0.68
C ILE A 88 -10.76 8.90 2.17
N GLU A 89 -11.69 9.40 2.97
CA GLU A 89 -11.51 9.48 4.42
C GLU A 89 -11.26 8.09 5.03
N ILE A 90 -12.02 7.07 4.63
CA ILE A 90 -11.80 5.69 5.08
C ILE A 90 -10.39 5.21 4.67
N GLU A 91 -9.98 5.43 3.42
CA GLU A 91 -8.65 5.09 2.93
C GLU A 91 -7.54 5.73 3.76
N ASP A 92 -7.67 7.03 4.04
CA ASP A 92 -6.71 7.79 4.85
C ASP A 92 -6.63 7.24 6.28
N GLN A 93 -7.76 6.93 6.91
CA GLN A 93 -7.79 6.37 8.26
C GLN A 93 -7.17 4.97 8.32
N ILE A 94 -7.45 4.11 7.35
CA ILE A 94 -6.86 2.77 7.26
C ILE A 94 -5.35 2.87 7.03
N THR A 95 -4.90 3.64 6.04
CA THR A 95 -3.48 3.77 5.71
C THR A 95 -2.69 4.39 6.86
N LEU A 96 -3.23 5.43 7.51
CA LEU A 96 -2.61 6.07 8.66
C LEU A 96 -2.49 5.11 9.87
N SER A 97 -3.54 4.35 10.15
CA SER A 97 -3.56 3.41 11.27
C SER A 97 -2.61 2.23 11.05
N LEU A 98 -2.49 1.75 9.82
CA LEU A 98 -1.58 0.67 9.45
C LEU A 98 -0.11 1.15 9.34
N ALA A 99 0.13 2.42 9.08
CA ALA A 99 1.49 2.98 8.93
C ALA A 99 2.35 2.90 10.20
N THR A 100 1.75 2.67 11.37
CA THR A 100 2.47 2.41 12.63
C THR A 100 3.13 1.02 12.67
N HIS A 101 2.86 0.18 11.68
CA HIS A 101 3.38 -1.17 11.52
C HIS A 101 4.22 -1.25 10.24
N PRO A 102 5.08 -2.27 10.06
CA PRO A 102 5.88 -2.45 8.86
C PRO A 102 5.02 -2.95 7.68
N ILE A 103 4.00 -2.18 7.33
CA ILE A 103 3.04 -2.44 6.26
C ILE A 103 3.25 -1.41 5.15
N LEU A 104 3.19 -1.88 3.91
CA LEU A 104 3.36 -1.06 2.73
C LEU A 104 2.06 -1.02 1.93
N TYR A 105 1.51 0.19 1.73
CA TYR A 105 0.34 0.39 0.90
C TYR A 105 0.75 0.36 -0.59
N ALA A 106 0.19 -0.56 -1.35
CA ALA A 106 0.51 -0.74 -2.77
C ALA A 106 -0.49 -0.06 -3.70
N GLY A 107 -1.75 0.05 -3.27
CA GLY A 107 -2.77 0.71 -4.08
C GLY A 107 -4.19 0.23 -3.80
N ARG A 108 -5.11 0.73 -4.63
CA ARG A 108 -6.52 0.36 -4.59
C ARG A 108 -7.06 0.04 -5.98
N LEU A 109 -8.09 -0.78 -6.00
CA LEU A 109 -8.93 -1.08 -7.16
C LEU A 109 -10.37 -0.70 -6.83
N THR A 110 -11.03 0.03 -7.73
CA THR A 110 -12.47 0.32 -7.65
C THR A 110 -13.16 -0.32 -8.84
N HIS A 111 -14.05 -1.25 -8.61
CA HIS A 111 -14.78 -1.97 -9.65
C HIS A 111 -16.05 -2.63 -9.08
N ASN A 112 -17.01 -2.91 -9.90
CA ASN A 112 -18.18 -3.72 -9.56
C ASN A 112 -18.80 -3.38 -8.19
N HIS A 113 -18.96 -2.09 -7.88
CA HIS A 113 -19.50 -1.56 -6.62
C HIS A 113 -18.63 -1.83 -5.37
N LEU A 114 -17.38 -2.23 -5.56
CA LEU A 114 -16.41 -2.54 -4.52
C LEU A 114 -15.21 -1.59 -4.61
N ARG A 115 -14.58 -1.37 -3.46
CA ARG A 115 -13.28 -0.71 -3.36
C ARG A 115 -12.34 -1.59 -2.55
N ASP A 116 -11.30 -2.07 -3.19
CA ASP A 116 -10.30 -2.95 -2.62
C ASP A 116 -9.02 -2.18 -2.34
N PHE A 117 -8.42 -2.39 -1.18
CA PHE A 117 -7.12 -1.85 -0.80
C PHE A 117 -6.13 -2.99 -0.65
N TYR A 118 -4.91 -2.78 -1.14
CA TYR A 118 -3.85 -3.78 -1.17
C TYR A 118 -2.61 -3.28 -0.42
N PHE A 119 -2.17 -4.09 0.53
CA PHE A 119 -0.99 -3.83 1.33
C PHE A 119 -0.09 -5.05 1.33
N TYR A 120 1.22 -4.84 1.51
CA TYR A 120 2.17 -5.92 1.72
C TYR A 120 2.82 -5.80 3.10
N CYS A 121 2.93 -6.92 3.80
CA CYS A 121 3.45 -6.98 5.16
C CYS A 121 4.30 -8.23 5.40
N GLU A 122 4.95 -8.27 6.55
CA GLU A 122 5.66 -9.44 7.03
C GLU A 122 4.69 -10.55 7.44
N ASP A 123 5.20 -11.78 7.44
CA ASP A 123 4.42 -12.94 7.88
C ASP A 123 4.16 -12.89 9.40
N GLY A 124 2.97 -13.34 9.80
CA GLY A 124 2.57 -13.41 11.21
C GLY A 124 2.10 -12.09 11.81
N LEU A 125 2.02 -10.99 11.03
CA LEU A 125 1.50 -9.72 11.52
C LEU A 125 -0.03 -9.78 11.66
N ASP A 126 -0.55 -9.55 12.88
CA ASP A 126 -1.98 -9.46 13.14
C ASP A 126 -2.45 -8.00 13.16
N VAL A 127 -3.24 -7.63 12.18
CA VAL A 127 -3.82 -6.28 12.03
C VAL A 127 -5.34 -6.26 12.20
N ASN A 128 -5.94 -7.38 12.55
CA ASN A 128 -7.40 -7.54 12.62
C ASN A 128 -8.04 -6.47 13.50
N HIS A 129 -7.48 -6.23 14.68
CA HIS A 129 -8.01 -5.25 15.62
C HIS A 129 -7.93 -3.81 15.07
N ILE A 130 -6.90 -3.48 14.29
CA ILE A 130 -6.71 -2.14 13.71
C ILE A 130 -7.80 -1.87 12.67
N ILE A 131 -7.99 -2.82 11.74
CA ILE A 131 -9.01 -2.70 10.69
C ILE A 131 -10.41 -2.59 11.33
N HIS A 132 -10.73 -3.47 12.27
CA HIS A 132 -12.01 -3.42 12.96
C HIS A 132 -12.22 -2.10 13.70
N GLN A 133 -11.20 -1.58 14.39
CA GLN A 133 -11.28 -0.31 15.11
C GLN A 133 -11.57 0.87 14.17
N VAL A 134 -10.90 0.94 13.03
CA VAL A 134 -11.18 1.99 12.04
C VAL A 134 -12.59 1.86 11.49
N MET A 135 -12.99 0.65 11.07
CA MET A 135 -14.30 0.42 10.46
C MET A 135 -15.47 0.60 11.43
N GLN A 136 -15.26 0.55 12.75
CA GLN A 136 -16.29 0.91 13.74
C GLN A 136 -16.76 2.37 13.60
N SER A 137 -15.92 3.26 13.08
CA SER A 137 -16.29 4.66 12.78
C SER A 137 -17.15 4.80 11.54
N TYR A 138 -17.27 3.73 10.75
CA TYR A 138 -18.04 3.69 9.49
C TYR A 138 -19.04 2.54 9.48
N PRO A 139 -20.01 2.51 10.42
CA PRO A 139 -20.89 1.36 10.64
C PRO A 139 -21.83 1.04 9.49
N ASN A 140 -22.00 1.98 8.55
CA ASN A 140 -22.86 1.81 7.37
C ASN A 140 -22.15 1.08 6.22
N TYR A 141 -20.83 0.85 6.30
CA TYR A 141 -20.07 0.14 5.29
C TYR A 141 -19.92 -1.34 5.63
N ASN A 142 -20.32 -2.19 4.70
CA ASN A 142 -19.96 -3.59 4.74
C ASN A 142 -18.52 -3.74 4.23
N TYR A 143 -17.74 -4.55 4.92
CA TYR A 143 -16.35 -4.79 4.57
C TYR A 143 -15.95 -6.23 4.89
N ARG A 144 -14.92 -6.68 4.21
CA ARG A 144 -14.20 -7.90 4.52
C ARG A 144 -12.72 -7.70 4.24
N PHE A 145 -11.87 -8.46 4.90
CA PHE A 145 -10.43 -8.40 4.71
C PHE A 145 -9.81 -9.76 4.97
N GLY A 146 -8.57 -9.91 4.54
CA GLY A 146 -7.81 -11.13 4.77
C GLY A 146 -6.36 -10.98 4.39
N GLN A 147 -5.61 -12.04 4.64
CA GLN A 147 -4.21 -12.15 4.29
C GLN A 147 -3.99 -13.41 3.46
N LYS A 148 -3.10 -13.32 2.48
CA LYS A 148 -2.64 -14.48 1.70
C LYS A 148 -1.16 -14.38 1.41
N SER A 149 -0.50 -15.52 1.29
CA SER A 149 0.89 -15.60 0.82
C SER A 149 0.97 -15.14 -0.64
N ASP A 150 1.80 -14.14 -0.89
CA ASP A 150 2.11 -13.61 -2.22
C ASP A 150 3.57 -13.16 -2.30
N PRO A 151 4.55 -14.07 -2.10
CA PRO A 151 5.97 -13.74 -1.97
C PRO A 151 6.56 -13.14 -3.26
N ASN A 152 5.94 -13.37 -4.40
CA ASN A 152 6.34 -12.81 -5.68
C ASN A 152 5.63 -11.49 -6.02
N TRP A 153 4.75 -11.01 -5.14
CA TRP A 153 3.90 -9.84 -5.38
C TRP A 153 3.06 -9.95 -6.67
N SER A 154 2.61 -11.16 -6.97
CA SER A 154 1.87 -11.46 -8.21
C SER A 154 0.62 -10.59 -8.34
N THR A 155 -0.10 -10.35 -7.25
CA THR A 155 -1.27 -9.48 -7.27
C THR A 155 -0.92 -8.05 -7.69
N TYR A 156 0.16 -7.48 -7.15
CA TYR A 156 0.61 -6.14 -7.54
C TYR A 156 1.02 -6.08 -9.01
N PHE A 157 1.83 -7.04 -9.47
CA PHE A 157 2.30 -7.07 -10.86
C PHE A 157 1.18 -7.36 -11.86
N ASP A 158 0.19 -8.18 -11.52
CA ASP A 158 -0.96 -8.44 -12.38
C ASP A 158 -1.80 -7.17 -12.65
N TYR A 159 -1.75 -6.18 -11.75
CA TYR A 159 -2.43 -4.90 -11.94
C TYR A 159 -1.60 -3.87 -12.72
N MET A 160 -0.31 -4.11 -12.92
CA MET A 160 0.60 -3.21 -13.64
C MET A 160 0.58 -3.43 -15.15
N TYR A 161 0.07 -4.57 -15.62
CA TYR A 161 0.00 -4.98 -17.02
C TYR A 161 -1.43 -5.39 -17.38
#